data_0db39a02ff9833fc7c5cdcf2cc8dc01d
#
_entry.id   0db39a02ff9833fc7c5cdcf2cc8dc01d
#
_cell.length_a   1.000
_cell.length_b   1.000
_cell.length_c   1.000
_cell.angle_alpha   90.00
_cell.angle_beta   90.00
_cell.angle_gamma   90.00
#
_symmetry.space_group_name_H-M   'P 1'
#
loop_
_entity.id
_entity.type
_entity.pdbx_description
1 polymer ?
#
loop_
_entity_poly.entity_id
_entity_poly.type
_entity_poly.pdbx_seq_one_letter_code
_entity_poly.pdbx_strand_id
1 'polypeptide(L)'
;MAGTSPTLESLNLKAIKGKKVAIISAQWHPEICDNLAAGAEMIFKAAQVEYETFTVSGSFELPLAAQLKLDQGFDGAVVLGLVMRGDTAHFDYICQGVTSGVMQVSLDKSKPVGFGVLMCDNLAQAVERSNVGLGIGNKGEEAALAVLALWNLAK
;
A
#
# COMPACT_ATOMS: atom_id res chain seq x y z
N MET A 1 -9.89 9.58 5.11
CA MET A 1 -9.52 10.61 6.10
C MET A 1 -9.44 11.95 5.39
N ALA A 2 -10.06 12.95 5.95
CA ALA A 2 -9.92 14.32 5.47
C ALA A 2 -8.70 14.94 6.16
N GLY A 3 -7.77 15.48 5.39
CA GLY A 3 -6.56 16.11 5.89
C GLY A 3 -5.48 16.16 4.81
N THR A 4 -4.45 16.93 5.04
CA THR A 4 -3.28 16.98 4.15
C THR A 4 -2.41 15.75 4.39
N SER A 5 -2.25 14.93 3.34
CA SER A 5 -1.29 13.82 3.36
C SER A 5 0.13 14.36 3.41
N PRO A 6 1.09 13.63 4.01
CA PRO A 6 2.49 14.00 3.92
C PRO A 6 2.92 14.08 2.45
N THR A 7 3.83 15.00 2.16
CA THR A 7 4.40 15.17 0.82
C THR A 7 5.87 14.79 0.85
N LEU A 8 6.44 14.46 -0.31
CA LEU A 8 7.87 14.15 -0.41
C LEU A 8 8.75 15.29 0.10
N GLU A 9 8.32 16.52 -0.13
CA GLU A 9 9.05 17.74 0.28
C GLU A 9 9.16 17.87 1.80
N SER A 10 8.20 17.28 2.54
CA SER A 10 8.19 17.33 4.00
C SER A 10 9.10 16.28 4.67
N LEU A 11 9.72 15.39 3.88
CA LEU A 11 10.47 14.25 4.38
C LEU A 11 11.99 14.45 4.21
N ASN A 12 12.73 13.93 5.18
CA ASN A 12 14.19 13.87 5.07
C ASN A 12 14.61 12.58 4.34
N LEU A 13 14.79 12.68 3.02
CA LEU A 13 15.11 11.53 2.18
C LEU A 13 16.51 10.94 2.46
N LYS A 14 17.44 11.72 3.00
CA LYS A 14 18.77 11.21 3.37
C LYS A 14 18.69 10.20 4.50
N ALA A 15 17.74 10.36 5.41
CA ALA A 15 17.57 9.47 6.56
C ALA A 15 17.04 8.08 6.16
N ILE A 16 16.49 7.92 4.97
CA ILE A 16 15.92 6.67 4.47
C ILE A 16 16.73 6.05 3.32
N LYS A 17 17.90 6.58 3.05
CA LYS A 17 18.77 6.08 2.00
C LYS A 17 19.18 4.62 2.28
N GLY A 18 19.14 3.79 1.24
CA GLY A 18 19.49 2.37 1.35
C GLY A 18 18.35 1.44 1.76
N LYS A 19 17.19 1.99 2.03
CA LYS A 19 16.00 1.18 2.33
C LYS A 19 15.45 0.52 1.07
N LYS A 20 14.83 -0.66 1.25
CA LYS A 20 14.20 -1.42 0.17
C LYS A 20 12.77 -1.79 0.55
N VAL A 21 11.84 -1.60 -0.39
CA VAL A 21 10.41 -1.84 -0.16
C VAL A 21 9.87 -2.90 -1.13
N ALA A 22 8.96 -3.72 -0.64
CA ALA A 22 8.17 -4.66 -1.45
C ALA A 22 6.82 -4.04 -1.78
N ILE A 23 6.50 -3.91 -3.06
CA ILE A 23 5.17 -3.50 -3.52
C ILE A 23 4.41 -4.77 -3.90
N ILE A 24 3.35 -5.08 -3.17
CA ILE A 24 2.60 -6.34 -3.31
C ILE A 24 1.18 -6.02 -3.73
N SER A 25 0.78 -6.49 -4.92
CA SER A 25 -0.54 -6.23 -5.50
C SER A 25 -1.37 -7.51 -5.59
N ALA A 26 -2.64 -7.41 -5.23
CA ALA A 26 -3.61 -8.45 -5.54
C ALA A 26 -3.96 -8.43 -7.04
N GLN A 27 -4.38 -9.57 -7.58
CA GLN A 27 -4.66 -9.73 -9.01
C GLN A 27 -6.11 -9.42 -9.40
N TRP A 28 -7.01 -9.31 -8.43
CA TRP A 28 -8.39 -8.91 -8.70
C TRP A 28 -8.47 -7.46 -9.18
N HIS A 29 -9.24 -7.20 -10.22
CA HIS A 29 -9.34 -5.87 -10.86
C HIS A 29 -7.95 -5.31 -11.24
N PRO A 30 -7.26 -5.96 -12.21
CA PRO A 30 -5.86 -5.65 -12.50
C PRO A 30 -5.62 -4.20 -12.89
N GLU A 31 -6.54 -3.56 -13.61
CA GLU A 31 -6.40 -2.15 -13.99
C GLU A 31 -6.30 -1.23 -12.76
N ILE A 32 -7.14 -1.47 -11.77
CA ILE A 32 -7.13 -0.70 -10.52
C ILE A 32 -5.83 -0.95 -9.76
N CYS A 33 -5.46 -2.21 -9.59
CA CYS A 33 -4.25 -2.57 -8.85
C CYS A 33 -2.98 -2.09 -9.56
N ASP A 34 -2.94 -2.13 -10.89
CA ASP A 34 -1.81 -1.61 -11.67
C ASP A 34 -1.67 -0.10 -11.51
N ASN A 35 -2.78 0.64 -11.49
CA ASN A 35 -2.76 2.08 -11.24
C ASN A 35 -2.28 2.42 -9.83
N LEU A 36 -2.70 1.65 -8.83
CA LEU A 36 -2.21 1.80 -7.46
C LEU A 36 -0.70 1.53 -7.38
N ALA A 37 -0.24 0.46 -8.03
CA ALA A 37 1.18 0.11 -8.07
C ALA A 37 1.99 1.21 -8.77
N ALA A 38 1.51 1.73 -9.89
CA ALA A 38 2.16 2.83 -10.59
C ALA A 38 2.30 4.08 -9.70
N GLY A 39 1.27 4.39 -8.91
CA GLY A 39 1.33 5.48 -7.94
C GLY A 39 2.39 5.27 -6.87
N ALA A 40 2.46 4.07 -6.29
CA ALA A 40 3.48 3.73 -5.30
C ALA A 40 4.89 3.77 -5.90
N GLU A 41 5.09 3.20 -7.09
CA GLU A 41 6.38 3.21 -7.78
C GLU A 41 6.87 4.62 -8.05
N MET A 42 5.99 5.51 -8.47
CA MET A 42 6.33 6.90 -8.75
C MET A 42 6.90 7.59 -7.50
N ILE A 43 6.31 7.35 -6.34
CA ILE A 43 6.78 7.91 -5.07
C ILE A 43 8.16 7.34 -4.70
N PHE A 44 8.35 6.02 -4.78
CA PHE A 44 9.63 5.41 -4.44
C PHE A 44 10.74 5.81 -5.42
N LYS A 45 10.45 5.94 -6.71
CA LYS A 45 11.40 6.46 -7.69
C LYS A 45 11.82 7.89 -7.34
N ALA A 46 10.87 8.76 -7.05
CA ALA A 46 11.14 10.14 -6.68
C ALA A 46 11.97 10.25 -5.38
N ALA A 47 11.75 9.34 -4.44
CA ALA A 47 12.48 9.27 -3.18
C ALA A 47 13.83 8.52 -3.30
N GLN A 48 14.14 7.95 -4.47
CA GLN A 48 15.33 7.13 -4.71
C GLN A 48 15.40 5.90 -3.78
N VAL A 49 14.26 5.32 -3.49
CA VAL A 49 14.14 4.09 -2.70
C VAL A 49 14.05 2.90 -3.64
N GLU A 50 14.86 1.89 -3.38
CA GLU A 50 14.82 0.63 -4.12
C GLU A 50 13.52 -0.12 -3.84
N TYR A 51 12.88 -0.64 -4.88
CA TYR A 51 11.66 -1.42 -4.72
C TYR A 51 11.64 -2.63 -5.64
N GLU A 52 10.84 -3.61 -5.25
CA GLU A 52 10.55 -4.79 -6.06
C GLU A 52 9.06 -5.09 -5.98
N THR A 53 8.47 -5.51 -7.10
CA THR A 53 7.03 -5.74 -7.22
C THR A 53 6.70 -7.22 -7.17
N PHE A 54 5.61 -7.57 -6.49
CA PHE A 54 5.10 -8.92 -6.33
C PHE A 54 3.59 -8.94 -6.50
N THR A 55 3.06 -10.09 -6.86
CA THR A 55 1.61 -10.27 -6.99
C THR A 55 1.13 -11.44 -6.14
N VAL A 56 -0.09 -11.32 -5.63
CA VAL A 56 -0.82 -12.38 -4.93
C VAL A 56 -2.21 -12.52 -5.53
N SER A 57 -2.89 -13.63 -5.24
CA SER A 57 -4.18 -13.93 -5.86
C SER A 57 -5.29 -12.95 -5.45
N GLY A 58 -5.36 -12.58 -4.17
CA GLY A 58 -6.39 -11.68 -3.67
C GLY A 58 -5.93 -10.89 -2.46
N SER A 59 -6.79 -9.99 -2.00
CA SER A 59 -6.46 -9.13 -0.86
C SER A 59 -6.25 -9.89 0.44
N PHE A 60 -6.92 -11.03 0.61
CA PHE A 60 -6.78 -11.83 1.83
C PHE A 60 -5.39 -12.42 2.01
N GLU A 61 -4.63 -12.58 0.94
CA GLU A 61 -3.26 -13.10 0.95
C GLU A 61 -2.21 -12.01 1.23
N LEU A 62 -2.59 -10.74 1.19
CA LEU A 62 -1.66 -9.62 1.37
C LEU A 62 -0.95 -9.60 2.74
N PRO A 63 -1.62 -9.85 3.86
CA PRO A 63 -0.93 -9.84 5.16
C PRO A 63 0.22 -10.84 5.24
N LEU A 64 0.00 -12.08 4.84
CA LEU A 64 1.06 -13.09 4.88
C LEU A 64 2.18 -12.76 3.87
N ALA A 65 1.81 -12.29 2.68
CA ALA A 65 2.80 -11.88 1.68
C ALA A 65 3.71 -10.77 2.22
N ALA A 66 3.13 -9.77 2.87
CA ALA A 66 3.90 -8.71 3.51
C ALA A 66 4.85 -9.26 4.58
N GLN A 67 4.35 -10.13 5.45
CA GLN A 67 5.19 -10.77 6.48
C GLN A 67 6.37 -11.53 5.88
N LEU A 68 6.11 -12.32 4.85
CA LEU A 68 7.17 -13.08 4.17
C LEU A 68 8.24 -12.18 3.58
N LYS A 69 7.86 -11.07 2.95
CA LYS A 69 8.82 -10.14 2.36
C LYS A 69 9.62 -9.40 3.42
N LEU A 70 8.99 -8.97 4.49
CA LEU A 70 9.68 -8.33 5.61
C LEU A 70 10.69 -9.30 6.27
N ASP A 71 10.34 -10.58 6.40
CA ASP A 71 11.24 -11.61 6.92
C ASP A 71 12.41 -11.90 5.96
N GLN A 72 12.24 -11.67 4.67
CA GLN A 72 13.28 -11.81 3.66
C GLN A 72 14.21 -10.60 3.56
N GLY A 73 14.07 -9.62 4.43
CA GLY A 73 14.99 -8.49 4.54
C GLY A 73 14.51 -7.19 3.90
N PHE A 74 13.28 -7.13 3.38
CA PHE A 74 12.71 -5.84 2.99
C PHE A 74 12.48 -4.97 4.23
N ASP A 75 12.72 -3.67 4.09
CA ASP A 75 12.60 -2.70 5.19
C ASP A 75 11.18 -2.18 5.37
N GLY A 76 10.33 -2.42 4.41
CA GLY A 76 8.93 -2.05 4.43
C GLY A 76 8.20 -2.73 3.28
N ALA A 77 6.89 -2.60 3.28
CA ALA A 77 6.03 -3.10 2.22
C ALA A 77 4.90 -2.12 1.94
N VAL A 78 4.34 -2.21 0.74
CA VAL A 78 3.07 -1.58 0.38
C VAL A 78 2.16 -2.68 -0.13
N VAL A 79 0.97 -2.79 0.42
CA VAL A 79 -0.03 -3.77 -0.01
C VAL A 79 -1.16 -3.05 -0.75
N LEU A 80 -1.48 -3.56 -1.92
CA LEU A 80 -2.42 -2.95 -2.86
C LEU A 80 -3.46 -3.98 -3.29
N GLY A 81 -4.71 -3.59 -3.27
CA GLY A 81 -5.81 -4.46 -3.67
C GLY A 81 -7.12 -3.71 -3.76
N LEU A 82 -8.13 -4.41 -4.21
CA LEU A 82 -9.51 -3.92 -4.24
C LEU A 82 -10.44 -5.01 -3.76
N VAL A 83 -11.22 -4.71 -2.75
CA VAL A 83 -12.35 -5.52 -2.32
C VAL A 83 -13.63 -4.78 -2.69
N MET A 84 -14.46 -5.41 -3.51
CA MET A 84 -15.72 -4.84 -3.97
C MET A 84 -16.89 -5.45 -3.18
N ARG A 85 -17.82 -4.59 -2.74
CA ARG A 85 -19.01 -5.07 -2.05
C ARG A 85 -19.86 -5.93 -2.97
N GLY A 86 -20.17 -7.13 -2.50
CA GLY A 86 -21.11 -8.06 -3.14
C GLY A 86 -22.40 -8.20 -2.35
N ASP A 87 -23.17 -9.25 -2.66
CA ASP A 87 -24.48 -9.49 -2.07
C ASP A 87 -24.43 -10.16 -0.70
N THR A 88 -23.29 -10.61 -0.26
CA THR A 88 -23.12 -11.38 0.97
C THR A 88 -22.22 -10.64 1.98
N ALA A 89 -22.20 -11.16 3.21
CA ALA A 89 -21.33 -10.63 4.27
C ALA A 89 -19.85 -10.86 4.02
N HIS A 90 -19.47 -11.58 2.98
CA HIS A 90 -18.07 -11.89 2.64
C HIS A 90 -17.19 -10.65 2.57
N PHE A 91 -17.70 -9.58 1.97
CA PHE A 91 -17.01 -8.28 1.88
C PHE A 91 -16.53 -7.79 3.25
N ASP A 92 -17.43 -7.78 4.22
CA ASP A 92 -17.14 -7.23 5.55
C ASP A 92 -16.04 -8.03 6.26
N TYR A 93 -16.09 -9.35 6.15
CA TYR A 93 -15.09 -10.24 6.78
C TYR A 93 -13.74 -10.17 6.08
N ILE A 94 -13.70 -10.08 4.76
CA ILE A 94 -12.44 -9.91 4.03
C ILE A 94 -11.80 -8.57 4.37
N CYS A 95 -12.55 -7.49 4.35
CA CYS A 95 -12.04 -6.16 4.70
C CYS A 95 -11.48 -6.12 6.12
N GLN A 96 -12.21 -6.68 7.07
CA GLN A 96 -11.80 -6.72 8.47
C GLN A 96 -10.55 -7.60 8.67
N GLY A 97 -10.53 -8.78 8.04
CA GLY A 97 -9.38 -9.71 8.15
C GLY A 97 -8.11 -9.12 7.56
N VAL A 98 -8.20 -8.51 6.38
CA VAL A 98 -7.04 -7.88 5.72
C VAL A 98 -6.52 -6.70 6.55
N THR A 99 -7.40 -5.84 7.01
CA THR A 99 -7.03 -4.68 7.81
C THR A 99 -6.33 -5.08 9.10
N SER A 100 -6.92 -6.01 9.84
CA SER A 100 -6.34 -6.52 11.09
C SER A 100 -5.02 -7.25 10.85
N GLY A 101 -4.96 -8.07 9.80
CA GLY A 101 -3.75 -8.83 9.46
C GLY A 101 -2.58 -7.93 9.08
N VAL A 102 -2.81 -6.92 8.27
CA VAL A 102 -1.77 -5.96 7.88
C VAL A 102 -1.27 -5.18 9.09
N MET A 103 -2.17 -4.70 9.94
CA MET A 103 -1.80 -4.01 11.17
C MET A 103 -0.93 -4.89 12.06
N GLN A 104 -1.33 -6.15 12.25
CA GLN A 104 -0.58 -7.10 13.07
C GLN A 104 0.83 -7.31 12.53
N VAL A 105 0.99 -7.51 11.22
CA VAL A 105 2.29 -7.72 10.59
C VAL A 105 3.20 -6.52 10.82
N SER A 106 2.71 -5.31 10.61
CA SER A 106 3.51 -4.10 10.79
C SER A 106 3.99 -3.92 12.23
N LEU A 107 3.13 -4.20 13.19
CA LEU A 107 3.48 -4.10 14.60
C LEU A 107 4.45 -5.20 15.03
N ASP A 108 4.19 -6.45 14.64
CA ASP A 108 5.04 -7.59 15.00
C ASP A 108 6.46 -7.47 14.42
N LYS A 109 6.57 -6.92 13.21
CA LYS A 109 7.86 -6.77 12.52
C LYS A 109 8.55 -5.43 12.83
N SER A 110 7.85 -4.48 13.42
CA SER A 110 8.32 -3.10 13.60
C SER A 110 8.83 -2.50 12.29
N LYS A 111 8.10 -2.77 11.21
CA LYS A 111 8.41 -2.28 9.87
C LYS A 111 7.14 -1.73 9.22
N PRO A 112 7.23 -0.62 8.48
CA PRO A 112 6.03 -0.04 7.89
C PRO A 112 5.43 -0.93 6.82
N VAL A 113 4.10 -1.03 6.82
CA VAL A 113 3.32 -1.60 5.74
C VAL A 113 2.31 -0.55 5.30
N GLY A 114 2.51 0.04 4.13
CA GLY A 114 1.59 1.00 3.54
C GLY A 114 0.31 0.29 3.09
N PHE A 115 -0.83 0.81 3.49
CA PHE A 115 -2.13 0.18 3.27
C PHE A 115 -2.87 0.83 2.12
N GLY A 116 -2.78 0.24 0.93
CA GLY A 116 -3.45 0.69 -0.29
C GLY A 116 -4.53 -0.30 -0.76
N VAL A 117 -5.20 -0.97 0.15
CA VAL A 117 -6.33 -1.85 -0.17
C VAL A 117 -7.60 -1.02 -0.18
N LEU A 118 -8.20 -0.91 -1.36
CA LEU A 118 -9.47 -0.21 -1.53
C LEU A 118 -10.63 -1.13 -1.14
N MET A 119 -11.60 -0.55 -0.44
CA MET A 119 -12.82 -1.23 -0.01
C MET A 119 -13.99 -0.40 -0.49
N CYS A 120 -14.58 -0.80 -1.60
CA CYS A 120 -15.51 0.04 -2.36
C CYS A 120 -16.85 -0.63 -2.56
N ASP A 121 -17.90 0.18 -2.58
CA ASP A 121 -19.26 -0.29 -2.88
C ASP A 121 -19.46 -0.48 -4.38
N ASN A 122 -18.72 0.28 -5.20
CA ASN A 122 -18.84 0.24 -6.66
C ASN A 122 -17.51 0.60 -7.33
N LEU A 123 -17.43 0.33 -8.64
CA LEU A 123 -16.22 0.54 -9.41
C LEU A 123 -15.83 2.02 -9.51
N ALA A 124 -16.80 2.92 -9.57
CA ALA A 124 -16.53 4.36 -9.66
C ALA A 124 -15.70 4.86 -8.49
N GLN A 125 -15.99 4.37 -7.27
CA GLN A 125 -15.21 4.69 -6.09
C GLN A 125 -13.76 4.22 -6.20
N ALA A 126 -13.55 3.04 -6.77
CA ALA A 126 -12.21 2.49 -6.98
C ALA A 126 -11.42 3.27 -8.02
N VAL A 127 -12.07 3.65 -9.12
CA VAL A 127 -11.46 4.47 -10.18
C VAL A 127 -10.97 5.81 -9.61
N GLU A 128 -11.80 6.50 -8.84
CA GLU A 128 -11.41 7.77 -8.21
C GLU A 128 -10.17 7.65 -7.34
N ARG A 129 -10.00 6.53 -6.64
CA ARG A 129 -8.94 6.31 -5.64
C ARG A 129 -7.68 5.69 -6.22
N SER A 130 -7.70 5.36 -7.50
CA SER A 130 -6.57 4.74 -8.20
C SER A 130 -6.08 5.55 -9.40
N ASN A 131 -6.64 6.74 -9.65
CA ASN A 131 -6.22 7.58 -10.77
C ASN A 131 -4.80 8.12 -10.56
N VAL A 132 -3.98 7.95 -11.58
CA VAL A 132 -2.61 8.49 -11.60
C VAL A 132 -2.64 9.88 -12.24
N GLY A 133 -2.12 10.88 -11.56
CA GLY A 133 -1.86 12.20 -12.14
C GLY A 133 -3.05 13.17 -12.20
N LEU A 134 -4.19 12.87 -11.59
CA LEU A 134 -5.40 13.72 -11.67
C LEU A 134 -5.70 14.55 -10.42
N GLY A 135 -4.77 14.68 -9.47
CA GLY A 135 -4.92 15.53 -8.31
C GLY A 135 -5.95 15.07 -7.26
N ILE A 136 -6.67 13.99 -7.53
CA ILE A 136 -7.50 13.29 -6.55
C ILE A 136 -6.64 12.13 -6.06
N GLY A 137 -6.28 12.09 -4.79
CA GLY A 137 -5.25 11.20 -4.27
C GLY A 137 -5.35 9.74 -4.74
N ASN A 138 -4.30 9.27 -5.40
CA ASN A 138 -4.10 7.85 -5.65
C ASN A 138 -3.69 7.18 -4.34
N LYS A 139 -4.44 6.16 -3.91
CA LYS A 139 -4.19 5.49 -2.62
C LYS A 139 -2.87 4.70 -2.59
N GLY A 140 -2.35 4.31 -3.74
CA GLY A 140 -1.01 3.72 -3.84
C GLY A 140 0.08 4.75 -3.50
N GLU A 141 -0.05 5.96 -3.99
CA GLU A 141 0.85 7.07 -3.64
C GLU A 141 0.79 7.35 -2.13
N GLU A 142 -0.41 7.46 -1.58
CA GLU A 142 -0.59 7.71 -0.14
C GLU A 142 0.02 6.61 0.71
N ALA A 143 -0.16 5.35 0.32
CA ALA A 143 0.42 4.20 1.02
C ALA A 143 1.96 4.25 0.99
N ALA A 144 2.55 4.59 -0.14
CA ALA A 144 4.01 4.75 -0.27
C ALA A 144 4.53 5.90 0.60
N LEU A 145 3.86 7.05 0.59
CA LEU A 145 4.22 8.19 1.44
C LEU A 145 4.15 7.84 2.93
N ALA A 146 3.17 7.03 3.34
CA ALA A 146 3.06 6.56 4.72
C ALA A 146 4.28 5.72 5.13
N VAL A 147 4.76 4.85 4.25
CA VAL A 147 5.99 4.07 4.50
C VAL A 147 7.19 4.99 4.71
N LEU A 148 7.38 5.95 3.81
CA LEU A 148 8.48 6.91 3.91
C LEU A 148 8.40 7.72 5.21
N ALA A 149 7.21 8.17 5.57
CA ALA A 149 7.00 8.94 6.79
C ALA A 149 7.34 8.13 8.05
N LEU A 150 6.98 6.85 8.10
CA LEU A 150 7.31 5.97 9.21
C LEU A 150 8.83 5.72 9.31
N TRP A 151 9.52 5.52 8.19
CA TRP A 151 10.99 5.43 8.21
C TRP A 151 11.63 6.72 8.71
N ASN A 152 11.07 7.88 8.36
CA ASN A 152 11.54 9.16 8.86
C ASN A 152 11.37 9.29 10.38
N LEU A 153 10.26 8.77 10.91
CA LEU A 153 9.98 8.78 12.33
C LEU A 153 10.93 7.88 13.14
N ALA A 154 11.33 6.76 12.54
CA ALA A 154 12.10 5.70 13.21
C ALA A 154 13.60 6.00 13.36
N LYS A 155 14.10 7.10 12.81
CA LYS A 155 15.54 7.44 12.89
C LYS A 155 15.94 8.03 14.23
#